data_588bba40a78737681c91ed19f4747afa
#
_entry.id   588bba40a78737681c91ed19f4747afa
#
_cell.length_a   1.000
_cell.length_b   1.000
_cell.length_c   1.000
_cell.angle_alpha   90.00
_cell.angle_beta   90.00
_cell.angle_gamma   90.00
#
_symmetry.space_group_name_H-M   'P 1'
#
loop_
_entity.id
_entity.type
_entity.pdbx_description
1 polymer ?
#
loop_
_entity_poly.entity_id
_entity_poly.type
_entity_poly.pdbx_seq_one_letter_code
_entity_poly.pdbx_strand_id
1 'polypeptide(L)' 'MDFSKRCLEVRMKLNLSQEMLARKLDVSFATVNRWENGKSVPQKLVMYRFEQFCKENGITLEGVN' A
#
# COMPACT_ATOMS: atom_id res chain seq x y z
N MET A 1 5.81 -6.10 11.09
CA MET A 1 6.23 -5.76 9.75
C MET A 1 6.02 -4.28 9.48
N ASP A 2 7.00 -3.69 8.84
CA ASP A 2 7.01 -2.28 8.52
C ASP A 2 6.08 -2.02 7.33
N PHE A 3 5.17 -1.05 7.44
CA PHE A 3 4.23 -0.76 6.37
C PHE A 3 4.96 -0.29 5.10
N SER A 4 6.07 0.43 5.25
CA SER A 4 6.80 0.90 4.08
C SER A 4 7.24 -0.27 3.21
N LYS A 5 7.68 -1.35 3.82
CA LYS A 5 8.09 -2.53 3.08
C LYS A 5 6.90 -3.24 2.46
N ARG A 6 5.78 -3.31 3.17
CA ARG A 6 4.58 -3.93 2.62
C ARG A 6 4.08 -3.18 1.41
N CYS A 7 4.09 -1.86 1.48
CA CYS A 7 3.64 -1.03 0.38
C CYS A 7 4.49 -1.28 -0.86
N LEU A 8 5.80 -1.28 -0.68
CA LEU A 8 6.72 -1.52 -1.78
C LEU A 8 6.52 -2.93 -2.34
N GLU A 9 6.37 -3.91 -1.48
CA GLU A 9 6.21 -5.29 -1.91
C GLU A 9 4.95 -5.46 -2.75
N VAL A 10 3.85 -4.85 -2.33
CA VAL A 10 2.61 -4.92 -3.10
C VAL A 10 2.79 -4.30 -4.47
N ARG A 11 3.45 -3.14 -4.53
CA ARG A 11 3.71 -2.49 -5.80
C ARG A 11 4.54 -3.39 -6.73
N MET A 12 5.57 -4.00 -6.17
CA MET A 12 6.44 -4.86 -6.98
C MET A 12 5.70 -6.08 -7.50
N LYS A 13 4.89 -6.70 -6.66
CA LYS A 13 4.14 -7.88 -7.07
C LYS A 13 3.12 -7.56 -8.16
N LEU A 14 2.55 -6.37 -8.13
CA LEU A 14 1.55 -5.97 -9.11
C LEU A 14 2.12 -5.10 -10.22
N ASN A 15 3.42 -4.86 -10.18
CA ASN A 15 4.11 -4.06 -11.19
C ASN A 15 3.49 -2.66 -11.32
N LEU A 16 3.28 -2.01 -10.18
CA LEU A 16 2.69 -0.68 -10.13
C LEU A 16 3.71 0.37 -9.76
N SER A 17 3.59 1.55 -10.37
CA SER A 17 4.35 2.71 -9.90
C SER A 17 3.69 3.26 -8.64
N GLN A 18 4.40 4.15 -7.94
CA GLN A 18 3.80 4.83 -6.79
C GLN A 18 2.55 5.61 -7.20
N GLU A 19 2.61 6.23 -8.35
CA GLU A 19 1.47 7.01 -8.85
C GLU A 19 0.27 6.12 -9.13
N MET A 20 0.51 4.97 -9.73
CA MET A 20 -0.58 4.04 -10.02
C MET A 20 -1.22 3.50 -8.75
N LEU A 21 -0.39 3.15 -7.76
CA LEU A 21 -0.93 2.68 -6.49
C LEU A 21 -1.74 3.79 -5.81
N ALA A 22 -1.23 5.02 -5.88
CA ALA A 22 -1.95 6.16 -5.29
C ALA A 22 -3.35 6.29 -5.88
N ARG A 23 -3.46 6.16 -7.20
CA ARG A 23 -4.76 6.23 -7.86
C ARG A 23 -5.68 5.11 -7.41
N LYS A 24 -5.14 3.90 -7.28
CA LYS A 24 -5.94 2.75 -6.86
C LYS A 24 -6.50 2.95 -5.46
N LEU A 25 -5.76 3.63 -4.61
CA LEU A 25 -6.17 3.84 -3.23
C LEU A 25 -6.83 5.18 -2.99
N ASP A 26 -6.93 6.00 -4.04
CA ASP A 26 -7.55 7.32 -3.97
C ASP A 26 -6.80 8.23 -2.99
N VAL A 27 -5.49 8.22 -3.08
CA VAL A 27 -4.63 9.10 -2.29
C VAL A 27 -3.63 9.76 -3.23
N SER A 28 -2.86 10.72 -2.72
CA SER A 28 -1.90 11.42 -3.56
C SER A 28 -0.61 10.62 -3.70
N PHE A 29 0.13 10.91 -4.76
CA PHE A 29 1.45 10.34 -4.96
C PHE A 29 2.35 10.61 -3.75
N ALA A 30 2.30 11.85 -3.24
CA ALA A 30 3.13 12.21 -2.10
C ALA A 30 2.82 11.35 -0.88
N THR A 31 1.56 10.96 -0.72
CA THR A 31 1.17 10.11 0.39
C THR A 31 1.84 8.74 0.29
N VAL A 32 1.78 8.11 -0.88
CA VAL A 32 2.42 6.81 -1.08
C VAL A 32 3.92 6.93 -0.88
N ASN A 33 4.50 8.00 -1.40
CA ASN A 33 5.94 8.23 -1.25
C ASN A 33 6.34 8.31 0.22
N ARG A 34 5.56 9.04 1.03
CA ARG A 34 5.85 9.15 2.45
C ARG A 34 5.73 7.79 3.17
N TRP A 35 4.74 6.99 2.78
CA TRP A 35 4.61 5.65 3.35
C TRP A 35 5.88 4.83 3.09
N GLU A 36 6.35 4.84 1.85
CA GLU A 36 7.49 4.01 1.47
C GLU A 36 8.79 4.51 2.07
N ASN A 37 8.85 5.80 2.41
CA ASN A 37 10.00 6.36 3.09
C ASN A 37 9.92 6.23 4.60
N GLY A 38 8.88 5.58 5.11
CA GLY A 38 8.74 5.35 6.54
C GLY A 38 8.35 6.58 7.33
N LYS A 39 7.85 7.62 6.66
CA LYS A 39 7.52 8.89 7.32
C LYS A 39 6.10 8.94 7.84
N SER A 40 5.24 8.07 7.35
CA SER A 40 3.87 8.00 7.83
C SER A 40 3.29 6.64 7.50
N VAL A 41 2.15 6.35 8.11
CA VAL A 41 1.40 5.13 7.83
C VAL A 41 -0.02 5.54 7.50
N PRO A 42 -0.78 4.69 6.80
CA PRO A 42 -2.16 5.05 6.46
C PRO A 42 -3.04 5.17 7.69
N GLN A 43 -4.00 6.07 7.61
CA GLN A 43 -5.06 6.12 8.61
C GLN A 43 -5.95 4.90 8.43
N LYS A 44 -6.81 4.68 9.42
CA LYS A 44 -7.59 3.46 9.50
C LYS A 44 -8.40 3.18 8.21
N LEU A 45 -9.08 4.17 7.70
CA LEU A 45 -9.91 3.98 6.51
C LEU A 45 -9.05 3.63 5.29
N VAL A 46 -7.92 4.33 5.14
CA VAL A 46 -7.06 4.09 3.99
C VAL A 46 -6.37 2.72 4.13
N MET A 47 -6.02 2.33 5.35
CA MET A 47 -5.47 1.00 5.58
C MET A 47 -6.47 -0.07 5.16
N TYR A 48 -7.75 0.15 5.46
CA TYR A 48 -8.80 -0.78 5.04
C TYR A 48 -8.84 -0.88 3.53
N ARG A 49 -8.78 0.25 2.83
CA ARG A 49 -8.76 0.25 1.36
C ARG A 49 -7.56 -0.51 0.83
N PHE A 50 -6.40 -0.31 1.46
CA PHE A 50 -5.19 -0.99 1.05
C PHE A 50 -5.35 -2.51 1.18
N GLU A 51 -5.91 -2.95 2.29
CA GLU A 51 -6.11 -4.38 2.51
C GLU A 51 -7.12 -4.96 1.55
N GLN A 52 -8.19 -4.23 1.25
CA GLN A 52 -9.17 -4.68 0.27
C GLN A 52 -8.55 -4.77 -1.12
N PHE A 53 -7.74 -3.78 -1.47
CA PHE A 53 -7.04 -3.79 -2.74
C PHE A 53 -6.14 -5.02 -2.86
N CYS A 54 -5.42 -5.33 -1.79
CA CYS A 54 -4.56 -6.51 -1.80
C CYS A 54 -5.38 -7.79 -2.00
N LYS A 55 -6.49 -7.91 -1.28
CA LYS A 55 -7.36 -9.08 -1.41
C LYS A 55 -7.88 -9.23 -2.84
N GLU A 56 -8.33 -8.13 -3.42
CA GLU A 56 -8.88 -8.16 -4.77
C GLU A 56 -7.85 -8.57 -5.80
N ASN A 57 -6.59 -8.36 -5.49
CA ASN A 57 -5.51 -8.69 -6.41
C ASN A 57 -4.78 -9.97 -6.00
N GLY A 58 -5.36 -10.73 -5.09
CA GLY A 58 -4.81 -12.04 -4.74
C GLY A 58 -3.54 -11.99 -3.91
N ILE A 59 -3.29 -10.89 -3.22
CA ILE A 59 -2.08 -10.76 -2.42
C ILE A 59 -2.38 -11.13 -0.98
N THR A 60 -1.62 -12.08 -0.45
CA THR A 60 -1.72 -12.44 0.95
C THR A 60 -0.79 -11.53 1.74
N LEU A 61 -1.33 -10.91 2.79
CA LEU A 61 -0.55 -10.03 3.65
C LEU A 61 0.07 -10.87 4.75
N GLU A 62 1.29 -11.28 4.54
CA GLU A 62 1.99 -12.09 5.51
C GLU A 62 2.23 -11.31 6.77
N GLY A 63 2.19 -12.00 7.91
CA GLY A 63 2.36 -11.35 9.17
C GLY A 63 1.09 -10.73 9.71
N VAL A 64 0.03 -10.78 8.94
CA VAL A 64 -1.27 -10.31 9.37
C VAL A 64 -2.11 -11.54 9.68
N ASN A 65 -2.12 -11.92 10.89
CA ASN A 65 -2.87 -13.12 11.25
C ASN A 65 -3.74 -12.84 12.41
#